data_706ad817f9cdef19419bb3431aed4eca
#
_entry.id   706ad817f9cdef19419bb3431aed4eca
#
_cell.length_a   1.000
_cell.length_b   1.000
_cell.length_c   1.000
_cell.angle_alpha   90.00
_cell.angle_beta   90.00
_cell.angle_gamma   90.00
#
_symmetry.space_group_name_H-M   'P 1'
#
loop_
_entity.id
_entity.type
_entity.pdbx_description
1 polymer ?
#
loop_
_entity_poly.entity_id
_entity_poly.type
_entity_poly.pdbx_seq_one_letter_code
_entity_poly.pdbx_strand_id
1 'polypeptide(L)'
;VLLAVLLAYYGVLYADPVFAIGVAGYLLYNSWDIARDSADHLMDKELPDDEKQSIFDIARAHADVHGVHDIRTRQGGKVKFIQMHLELDDHLSLIRAHNVADEVEAMLSERFESEVDILIHLDPLSVLVKPSPTHKTDTSS
;
A
#
# COMPACT_ATOMS: atom_id res chain seq x y z
N VAL A 1 25.56 -14.39 30.50
CA VAL A 1 25.45 -14.42 31.97
C VAL A 1 26.52 -15.32 32.59
N LEU A 2 26.63 -16.63 32.28
CA LEU A 2 27.63 -17.55 32.86
C LEU A 2 29.08 -17.06 32.65
N LEU A 3 29.41 -16.56 31.47
CA LEU A 3 30.73 -16.03 31.16
C LEU A 3 31.06 -14.77 32.00
N ALA A 4 30.07 -13.89 32.22
CA ALA A 4 30.24 -12.70 33.05
C ALA A 4 30.49 -13.07 34.52
N VAL A 5 29.77 -14.06 35.04
CA VAL A 5 29.98 -14.59 36.40
C VAL A 5 31.36 -15.21 36.53
N LEU A 6 31.82 -15.99 35.55
CA LEU A 6 33.15 -16.59 35.53
C LEU A 6 34.26 -15.55 35.55
N LEU A 7 34.13 -14.47 34.73
CA LEU A 7 35.09 -13.38 34.68
C LEU A 7 35.11 -12.57 35.98
N ALA A 8 33.95 -12.34 36.61
CA ALA A 8 33.85 -11.72 37.93
C ALA A 8 34.55 -12.54 38.99
N TYR A 9 34.45 -13.86 38.95
CA TYR A 9 35.17 -14.78 39.87
C TYR A 9 36.71 -14.65 39.71
N TYR A 10 37.20 -14.37 38.47
CA TYR A 10 38.61 -14.10 38.22
C TYR A 10 39.02 -12.65 38.50
N GLY A 11 38.18 -11.85 39.11
CA GLY A 11 38.52 -10.48 39.59
C GLY A 11 38.28 -9.37 38.56
N VAL A 12 37.62 -9.66 37.44
CA VAL A 12 37.24 -8.64 36.41
C VAL A 12 35.91 -7.99 36.86
N LEU A 13 36.00 -6.99 37.73
CA LEU A 13 34.85 -6.34 38.39
C LEU A 13 33.85 -5.70 37.43
N TYR A 14 34.31 -5.29 36.26
CA TYR A 14 33.48 -4.61 35.23
C TYR A 14 32.92 -5.54 34.19
N ALA A 15 33.15 -6.85 34.27
CA ALA A 15 32.67 -7.81 33.26
C ALA A 15 31.13 -7.84 33.21
N ASP A 16 30.48 -7.91 34.36
CA ASP A 16 29.00 -7.98 34.43
C ASP A 16 28.32 -6.73 33.87
N PRO A 17 28.65 -5.50 34.27
CA PRO A 17 28.02 -4.31 33.69
C PRO A 17 28.30 -4.15 32.19
N VAL A 18 29.49 -4.52 31.70
CA VAL A 18 29.79 -4.46 30.27
C VAL A 18 28.94 -5.44 29.46
N PHE A 19 28.83 -6.70 29.96
CA PHE A 19 27.95 -7.67 29.33
C PHE A 19 26.47 -7.27 29.41
N ALA A 20 26.04 -6.69 30.54
CA ALA A 20 24.67 -6.21 30.71
C ALA A 20 24.33 -5.10 29.68
N ILE A 21 25.23 -4.13 29.50
CA ILE A 21 25.09 -3.08 28.49
C ILE A 21 25.06 -3.66 27.06
N GLY A 22 25.95 -4.62 26.76
CA GLY A 22 25.96 -5.29 25.47
C GLY A 22 24.67 -6.04 25.16
N VAL A 23 24.13 -6.77 26.13
CA VAL A 23 22.85 -7.48 26.01
C VAL A 23 21.70 -6.48 25.87
N ALA A 24 21.68 -5.41 26.68
CA ALA A 24 20.68 -4.37 26.59
C ALA A 24 20.67 -3.69 25.23
N GLY A 25 21.85 -3.35 24.70
CA GLY A 25 21.99 -2.78 23.35
C GLY A 25 21.51 -3.74 22.26
N TYR A 26 21.83 -5.02 22.37
CA TYR A 26 21.35 -6.05 21.44
C TYR A 26 19.81 -6.17 21.49
N LEU A 27 19.23 -6.21 22.68
CA LEU A 27 17.77 -6.29 22.83
C LEU A 27 17.07 -5.05 22.29
N LEU A 28 17.63 -3.85 22.53
CA LEU A 28 17.10 -2.59 21.98
C LEU A 28 17.17 -2.59 20.46
N TYR A 29 18.27 -3.05 19.87
CA TYR A 29 18.40 -3.17 18.43
C TYR A 29 17.32 -4.07 17.81
N ASN A 30 17.16 -5.29 18.37
CA ASN A 30 16.11 -6.21 17.86
C ASN A 30 14.70 -5.67 18.09
N SER A 31 14.44 -5.04 19.25
CA SER A 31 13.14 -4.43 19.54
C SER A 31 12.81 -3.29 18.58
N TRP A 32 13.82 -2.49 18.20
CA TRP A 32 13.66 -1.42 17.22
C TRP A 32 13.30 -1.96 15.83
N ASP A 33 13.98 -3.01 15.41
CA ASP A 33 13.73 -3.65 14.12
C ASP A 33 12.30 -4.20 14.03
N ILE A 34 11.85 -4.93 15.07
CA ILE A 34 10.48 -5.44 15.18
C ILE A 34 9.46 -4.29 15.23
N ALA A 35 9.74 -3.23 15.99
CA ALA A 35 8.84 -2.09 16.11
C ALA A 35 8.68 -1.35 14.78
N ARG A 36 9.79 -1.19 14.06
CA ARG A 36 9.79 -0.56 12.73
C ARG A 36 9.03 -1.39 11.72
N ASP A 37 9.29 -2.70 11.65
CA ASP A 37 8.58 -3.61 10.75
C ASP A 37 7.07 -3.64 11.06
N SER A 38 6.71 -3.67 12.35
CA SER A 38 5.32 -3.58 12.79
C SER A 38 4.65 -2.25 12.42
N ALA A 39 5.40 -1.14 12.52
CA ALA A 39 4.91 0.17 12.11
C ALA A 39 4.73 0.25 10.59
N ASP A 40 5.66 -0.30 9.81
CA ASP A 40 5.56 -0.37 8.35
C ASP A 40 4.35 -1.21 7.89
N HIS A 41 4.00 -2.25 8.64
CA HIS A 41 2.78 -3.05 8.39
C HIS A 41 1.48 -2.36 8.81
N LEU A 42 1.53 -1.44 9.77
CA LEU A 42 0.38 -0.66 10.24
C LEU A 42 0.16 0.63 9.44
N MET A 43 1.22 1.15 8.84
CA MET A 43 1.11 2.27 7.92
C MET A 43 0.74 1.72 6.54
N ASP A 44 -0.43 2.12 6.03
CA ASP A 44 -0.95 1.78 4.70
C ASP A 44 0.09 2.11 3.61
N LYS A 45 1.05 1.20 3.43
CA LYS A 45 2.12 1.38 2.46
C LYS A 45 1.56 1.22 1.06
N GLU A 46 1.74 2.21 0.23
CA GLU A 46 1.42 2.10 -1.20
C GLU A 46 2.22 0.98 -1.85
N LEU A 47 1.65 0.37 -2.88
CA LEU A 47 2.38 -0.58 -3.71
C LEU A 47 3.55 0.11 -4.44
N PRO A 48 4.61 -0.62 -4.78
CA PRO A 48 5.71 -0.11 -5.59
C PRO A 48 5.24 0.51 -6.91
N ASP A 49 5.99 1.48 -7.43
CA ASP A 49 5.60 2.22 -8.65
C ASP A 49 5.51 1.34 -9.89
N ASP A 50 6.30 0.29 -9.98
CA ASP A 50 6.24 -0.70 -11.05
C ASP A 50 4.95 -1.53 -11.00
N GLU A 51 4.46 -1.87 -9.82
CA GLU A 51 3.16 -2.54 -9.66
C GLU A 51 2.01 -1.58 -10.01
N LYS A 52 2.06 -0.32 -9.58
CA LYS A 52 1.06 0.71 -9.94
C LYS A 52 1.02 0.94 -11.46
N GLN A 53 2.17 0.97 -12.11
CA GLN A 53 2.24 1.08 -13.56
C GLN A 53 1.64 -0.14 -14.25
N SER A 54 1.91 -1.35 -13.74
CA SER A 54 1.32 -2.59 -14.24
C SER A 54 -0.21 -2.59 -14.12
N ILE A 55 -0.75 -2.09 -13.01
CA ILE A 55 -2.20 -1.93 -12.80
C ILE A 55 -2.80 -0.99 -13.85
N PHE A 56 -2.17 0.16 -14.06
CA PHE A 56 -2.59 1.12 -15.07
C PHE A 56 -2.61 0.51 -16.47
N ASP A 57 -1.52 -0.16 -16.86
CA ASP A 57 -1.37 -0.74 -18.21
C ASP A 57 -2.41 -1.85 -18.47
N ILE A 58 -2.67 -2.70 -17.47
CA ILE A 58 -3.67 -3.77 -17.58
C ILE A 58 -5.07 -3.19 -17.73
N ALA A 59 -5.46 -2.26 -16.88
CA ALA A 59 -6.78 -1.64 -16.93
C ALA A 59 -6.99 -0.87 -18.25
N ARG A 60 -5.95 -0.16 -18.71
CA ARG A 60 -5.98 0.62 -19.96
C ARG A 60 -5.98 -0.26 -21.22
N ALA A 61 -5.52 -1.51 -21.14
CA ALA A 61 -5.52 -2.45 -22.26
C ALA A 61 -6.91 -2.95 -22.64
N HIS A 62 -7.91 -2.81 -21.77
CA HIS A 62 -9.28 -3.21 -22.07
C HIS A 62 -9.89 -2.29 -23.14
N ALA A 63 -10.58 -2.89 -24.14
CA ALA A 63 -11.06 -2.17 -25.34
C ALA A 63 -12.07 -1.04 -25.04
N ASP A 64 -12.92 -1.24 -24.03
CA ASP A 64 -13.98 -0.28 -23.66
C ASP A 64 -13.50 0.76 -22.62
N VAL A 65 -12.23 0.67 -22.14
CA VAL A 65 -11.66 1.61 -21.18
C VAL A 65 -10.96 2.75 -21.91
N HIS A 66 -11.52 3.95 -21.79
CA HIS A 66 -10.99 5.17 -22.42
C HIS A 66 -9.94 5.88 -21.58
N GLY A 67 -9.99 5.75 -20.28
CA GLY A 67 -9.03 6.32 -19.34
C GLY A 67 -9.04 5.60 -18.00
N VAL A 68 -7.94 5.76 -17.28
CA VAL A 68 -7.76 5.24 -15.90
C VAL A 68 -7.14 6.35 -15.07
N HIS A 69 -7.74 6.68 -13.95
CA HIS A 69 -7.21 7.71 -13.04
C HIS A 69 -7.50 7.39 -11.56
N ASP A 70 -6.95 8.20 -10.68
CA ASP A 70 -7.06 8.09 -9.22
C ASP A 70 -6.77 6.67 -8.69
N ILE A 71 -5.69 6.06 -9.23
CA ILE A 71 -5.23 4.75 -8.76
C ILE A 71 -4.65 4.92 -7.36
N ARG A 72 -5.29 4.30 -6.39
CA ARG A 72 -4.87 4.23 -4.99
C ARG A 72 -4.62 2.79 -4.62
N THR A 73 -3.50 2.55 -3.99
CA THR A 73 -3.10 1.21 -3.60
C THR A 73 -2.63 1.21 -2.15
N ARG A 74 -2.85 0.09 -1.45
CA ARG A 74 -2.28 -0.13 -0.14
C ARG A 74 -2.01 -1.62 0.09
N GLN A 75 -1.00 -1.91 0.87
CA GLN A 75 -0.66 -3.25 1.29
C GLN A 75 -1.16 -3.48 2.72
N GLY A 76 -2.15 -4.37 2.88
CA GLY A 76 -2.69 -4.78 4.19
C GLY A 76 -2.32 -6.23 4.50
N GLY A 77 -1.13 -6.45 5.07
CA GLY A 77 -0.62 -7.81 5.31
C GLY A 77 -0.41 -8.58 4.01
N LYS A 78 -1.19 -9.64 3.78
CA LYS A 78 -1.12 -10.46 2.56
C LYS A 78 -2.05 -9.98 1.44
N VAL A 79 -2.99 -9.07 1.75
CA VAL A 79 -3.98 -8.55 0.81
C VAL A 79 -3.49 -7.26 0.21
N LYS A 80 -3.57 -7.12 -1.10
CA LYS A 80 -3.35 -5.87 -1.83
C LYS A 80 -4.70 -5.22 -2.10
N PHE A 81 -4.89 -4.00 -1.64
CA PHE A 81 -6.08 -3.20 -1.92
C PHE A 81 -5.77 -2.27 -3.09
N ILE A 82 -6.62 -2.31 -4.09
CA ILE A 82 -6.50 -1.51 -5.32
C ILE A 82 -7.81 -0.78 -5.53
N GLN A 83 -7.75 0.53 -5.62
CA GLN A 83 -8.89 1.37 -5.97
C GLN A 83 -8.53 2.18 -7.21
N MET A 84 -9.46 2.29 -8.15
CA MET A 84 -9.26 3.07 -9.37
C MET A 84 -10.58 3.55 -9.97
N HIS A 85 -10.48 4.52 -10.85
CA HIS A 85 -11.57 5.00 -11.67
C HIS A 85 -11.33 4.61 -13.14
N LEU A 86 -12.36 4.06 -13.78
CA LEU A 86 -12.36 3.73 -15.20
C LEU A 86 -13.29 4.67 -15.95
N GLU A 87 -12.78 5.30 -16.98
CA GLU A 87 -13.55 6.16 -17.86
C GLU A 87 -14.15 5.33 -18.99
N LEU A 88 -15.47 5.30 -19.05
CA LEU A 88 -16.23 4.54 -20.03
C LEU A 88 -17.11 5.45 -20.90
N ASP A 89 -17.54 4.96 -22.06
CA ASP A 89 -18.48 5.68 -22.92
C ASP A 89 -19.81 5.91 -22.20
N ASP A 90 -20.34 7.15 -22.26
CA ASP A 90 -21.58 7.58 -21.63
C ASP A 90 -22.82 6.79 -22.07
N HIS A 91 -22.76 6.17 -23.24
CA HIS A 91 -23.88 5.42 -23.84
C HIS A 91 -23.87 3.93 -23.51
N LEU A 92 -22.86 3.45 -22.76
CA LEU A 92 -22.83 2.08 -22.29
C LEU A 92 -24.02 1.80 -21.35
N SER A 93 -24.69 0.67 -21.56
CA SER A 93 -25.67 0.20 -20.59
C SER A 93 -25.00 -0.13 -19.26
N LEU A 94 -25.71 0.04 -18.14
CA LEU A 94 -25.21 -0.30 -16.81
C LEU A 94 -24.67 -1.75 -16.75
N ILE A 95 -25.34 -2.69 -17.42
CA ILE A 95 -24.94 -4.09 -17.50
C ILE A 95 -23.57 -4.21 -18.20
N ARG A 96 -23.37 -3.50 -19.34
CA ARG A 96 -22.09 -3.59 -20.05
C ARG A 96 -20.97 -2.91 -19.25
N ALA A 97 -21.25 -1.76 -18.64
CA ALA A 97 -20.28 -1.07 -17.78
C ALA A 97 -19.84 -1.96 -16.59
N HIS A 98 -20.80 -2.65 -15.96
CA HIS A 98 -20.48 -3.60 -14.89
C HIS A 98 -19.61 -4.76 -15.40
N ASN A 99 -19.94 -5.35 -16.55
CA ASN A 99 -19.15 -6.43 -17.13
C ASN A 99 -17.71 -5.98 -17.45
N VAL A 100 -17.52 -4.74 -17.90
CA VAL A 100 -16.17 -4.17 -18.12
C VAL A 100 -15.38 -4.10 -16.81
N ALA A 101 -16.03 -3.69 -15.70
CA ALA A 101 -15.38 -3.69 -14.40
C ALA A 101 -14.97 -5.10 -13.98
N ASP A 102 -15.84 -6.10 -14.12
CA ASP A 102 -15.56 -7.51 -13.78
C ASP A 102 -14.44 -8.08 -14.66
N GLU A 103 -14.42 -7.75 -15.96
CA GLU A 103 -13.36 -8.17 -16.89
C GLU A 103 -12.00 -7.59 -16.48
N VAL A 104 -11.94 -6.30 -16.12
CA VAL A 104 -10.72 -5.65 -15.63
C VAL A 104 -10.28 -6.22 -14.28
N GLU A 105 -11.22 -6.45 -13.35
CA GLU A 105 -10.94 -7.08 -12.06
C GLU A 105 -10.32 -8.47 -12.23
N ALA A 106 -10.87 -9.29 -13.15
CA ALA A 106 -10.33 -10.61 -13.46
C ALA A 106 -8.90 -10.52 -14.02
N MET A 107 -8.65 -9.61 -14.97
CA MET A 107 -7.31 -9.38 -15.54
C MET A 107 -6.28 -8.97 -14.49
N LEU A 108 -6.68 -8.12 -13.55
CA LEU A 108 -5.82 -7.70 -12.44
C LEU A 108 -5.58 -8.84 -11.45
N SER A 109 -6.62 -9.61 -11.12
CA SER A 109 -6.51 -10.75 -10.21
C SER A 109 -5.58 -11.84 -10.75
N GLU A 110 -5.57 -12.08 -12.06
CA GLU A 110 -4.64 -13.02 -12.70
C GLU A 110 -3.17 -12.55 -12.64
N ARG A 111 -2.94 -11.22 -12.59
CA ARG A 111 -1.59 -10.65 -12.55
C ARG A 111 -0.90 -10.82 -11.20
N PHE A 112 -1.67 -10.81 -10.11
CA PHE A 112 -1.14 -10.88 -8.76
C PHE A 112 -1.33 -12.27 -8.15
N GLU A 113 -0.23 -12.88 -7.70
CA GLU A 113 -0.27 -14.18 -6.99
C GLU A 113 -0.84 -14.06 -5.57
N SER A 114 -0.87 -12.84 -5.01
CA SER A 114 -1.42 -12.54 -3.69
C SER A 114 -2.93 -12.26 -3.79
N GLU A 115 -3.63 -12.40 -2.67
CA GLU A 115 -5.02 -11.99 -2.55
C GLU A 115 -5.14 -10.48 -2.83
N VAL A 116 -6.05 -10.11 -3.71
CA VAL A 116 -6.34 -8.72 -4.08
C VAL A 116 -7.79 -8.37 -3.76
N ASP A 117 -8.00 -7.17 -3.24
CA ASP A 117 -9.31 -6.56 -3.03
C ASP A 117 -9.39 -5.33 -3.94
N ILE A 118 -10.23 -5.39 -4.97
CA ILE A 118 -10.27 -4.39 -6.03
C ILE A 118 -11.60 -3.65 -5.98
N LEU A 119 -11.54 -2.33 -5.91
CA LEU A 119 -12.68 -1.44 -5.99
C LEU A 119 -12.56 -0.56 -7.24
N ILE A 120 -13.49 -0.73 -8.18
CA ILE A 120 -13.53 0.03 -9.42
C ILE A 120 -14.72 0.99 -9.39
N HIS A 121 -14.42 2.27 -9.57
CA HIS A 121 -15.42 3.30 -9.86
C HIS A 121 -15.53 3.51 -11.36
N LEU A 122 -16.77 3.56 -11.86
CA LEU A 122 -17.06 3.78 -13.27
C LEU A 122 -17.45 5.23 -13.48
N ASP A 123 -16.67 5.97 -14.26
CA ASP A 123 -16.90 7.36 -14.58
C ASP A 123 -17.26 7.52 -16.06
N PRO A 124 -18.35 8.26 -16.40
CA PRO A 124 -18.66 8.58 -17.77
C PRO A 124 -17.69 9.66 -18.30
N LEU A 125 -17.29 9.55 -19.56
CA LEU A 125 -16.37 10.50 -20.23
C LEU A 125 -16.80 11.96 -20.11
N SER A 126 -18.12 12.23 -20.11
CA SER A 126 -18.66 13.60 -20.03
C SER A 126 -18.43 14.29 -18.68
N VAL A 127 -18.19 13.56 -17.60
CA VAL A 127 -17.97 14.14 -16.26
C VAL A 127 -16.61 14.83 -16.15
N LEU A 128 -15.61 14.35 -16.87
CA LEU A 128 -14.24 14.89 -16.85
C LEU A 128 -14.11 16.25 -17.56
N VAL A 129 -15.11 16.62 -18.34
CA VAL A 129 -15.16 17.93 -19.03
C VAL A 129 -15.60 19.06 -18.10
N LYS A 130 -16.11 18.76 -16.89
CA LYS A 130 -16.48 19.80 -15.92
C LYS A 130 -15.23 20.23 -15.11
N PRO A 131 -14.85 21.51 -15.17
CA PRO A 131 -13.83 22.04 -14.27
C PRO A 131 -14.30 21.83 -12.82
N SER A 132 -13.44 21.30 -11.98
CA SER A 132 -13.65 21.19 -10.53
C SER A 132 -14.26 22.49 -10.00
N PRO A 133 -15.31 22.45 -9.15
CA PRO A 133 -15.79 23.65 -8.52
C PRO A 133 -14.66 24.25 -7.70
N THR A 134 -14.13 25.38 -8.17
CA THR A 134 -13.16 26.16 -7.44
C THR A 134 -13.73 26.45 -6.06
N HIS A 135 -13.10 25.94 -5.02
CA HIS A 135 -13.35 26.30 -3.64
C HIS A 135 -13.24 27.83 -3.54
N LYS A 136 -14.37 28.53 -3.59
CA LYS A 136 -14.42 29.96 -3.28
C LYS A 136 -14.04 30.08 -1.81
N THR A 137 -12.83 30.55 -1.56
CA THR A 137 -12.47 31.14 -0.29
C THR A 137 -13.26 32.45 -0.19
N ASP A 138 -14.36 32.43 0.52
CA ASP A 138 -15.04 33.65 0.95
C ASP A 138 -14.12 34.34 1.96
N THR A 139 -13.29 35.25 1.44
CA THR A 139 -12.71 36.34 2.23
C THR A 139 -13.77 37.46 2.28
N SER A 140 -14.59 37.44 3.29
CA SER A 140 -15.36 38.60 3.68
C SER A 140 -14.79 39.19 4.97
N SER A 141 -14.25 40.35 4.84
CA SER A 141 -13.90 41.49 5.73
C SER A 141 -14.41 41.39 7.17
#